data_c32332abcf0f2d6f1c67365f0604df76
#
_entry.id   c32332abcf0f2d6f1c67365f0604df76
#
_cell.length_a   1.000
_cell.length_b   1.000
_cell.length_c   1.000
_cell.angle_alpha   90.00
_cell.angle_beta   90.00
_cell.angle_gamma   90.00
#
_symmetry.space_group_name_H-M   'P 1'
#
loop_
_entity.id
_entity.type
_entity.pdbx_description
1 polymer ?
#
loop_
_entity_poly.entity_id
_entity_poly.type
_entity_poly.pdbx_seq_one_letter_code
_entity_poly.pdbx_strand_id
1 'polypeptide(L)'
;MNDILLISVLGVGSYGAKAMNMIMDKMQKNDQDDTFITNKNSNEFVFYAIDTGSQTLTNSKVQDSLLLSDALDQESLADQKLEEKLQQMVGDSDLVILVAGMGGKTASTLTPAIADRLKAINIPTTAVVFKPFGFEGEKSEQNAEIGISKLAKLVTTLKVLENNDVTAKAQNQSEQQIFAQVDSEVADFVLSFSEKHFVA
;
A
#
# COMPACT_ATOMS: atom_id res chain seq x y z
N MET A 1 11.99 26.61 -5.85
CA MET A 1 12.33 25.87 -4.63
C MET A 1 11.81 24.46 -4.83
N ASN A 2 12.66 23.44 -4.75
CA ASN A 2 12.15 22.07 -4.79
C ASN A 2 11.69 21.74 -3.36
N ASP A 3 10.40 21.76 -3.14
CA ASP A 3 9.84 21.46 -1.83
C ASP A 3 9.98 19.96 -1.54
N ILE A 4 10.29 19.62 -0.30
CA ILE A 4 10.30 18.24 0.17
C ILE A 4 8.84 17.83 0.32
N LEU A 5 8.46 16.72 -0.31
CA LEU A 5 7.10 16.19 -0.19
C LEU A 5 6.99 15.28 1.04
N LEU A 6 5.88 15.40 1.74
CA LEU A 6 5.47 14.45 2.77
C LEU A 6 4.61 13.35 2.12
N ILE A 7 5.14 12.13 2.10
CA ILE A 7 4.51 10.97 1.46
C ILE A 7 4.07 9.99 2.55
N SER A 8 2.77 9.76 2.65
CA SER A 8 2.22 8.74 3.54
C SER A 8 2.02 7.42 2.80
N VAL A 9 2.54 6.33 3.34
CA VAL A 9 2.39 4.98 2.78
C VAL A 9 1.47 4.18 3.68
N LEU A 10 0.32 3.75 3.15
CA LEU A 10 -0.70 3.02 3.88
C LEU A 10 -0.73 1.56 3.42
N GLY A 11 -0.31 0.66 4.28
CA GLY A 11 -0.45 -0.78 4.10
C GLY A 11 -1.85 -1.24 4.50
N VAL A 12 -2.64 -1.73 3.54
CA VAL A 12 -4.04 -2.12 3.75
C VAL A 12 -4.18 -3.63 3.79
N GLY A 13 -4.76 -4.14 4.87
CA GLY A 13 -4.93 -5.57 5.11
C GLY A 13 -3.62 -6.26 5.49
N SER A 14 -3.69 -7.56 5.71
CA SER A 14 -2.58 -8.36 6.27
C SER A 14 -1.30 -8.30 5.44
N TYR A 15 -1.43 -8.33 4.11
CA TYR A 15 -0.26 -8.20 3.25
C TYR A 15 0.30 -6.78 3.29
N GLY A 16 -0.55 -5.75 3.15
CA GLY A 16 -0.12 -4.37 3.18
C GLY A 16 0.66 -4.04 4.45
N ALA A 17 0.16 -4.48 5.61
CA ALA A 17 0.86 -4.30 6.88
C ALA A 17 2.24 -4.98 6.93
N LYS A 18 2.39 -6.18 6.34
CA LYS A 18 3.70 -6.85 6.20
C LYS A 18 4.62 -6.12 5.24
N ALA A 19 4.09 -5.63 4.12
CA ALA A 19 4.85 -4.89 3.13
C ALA A 19 5.48 -3.63 3.74
N MET A 20 4.79 -2.94 4.67
CA MET A 20 5.36 -1.80 5.38
C MET A 20 6.67 -2.15 6.07
N ASN A 21 6.70 -3.26 6.81
CA ASN A 21 7.91 -3.69 7.51
C ASN A 21 9.10 -3.90 6.55
N MET A 22 8.84 -4.47 5.39
CA MET A 22 9.89 -4.74 4.40
C MET A 22 10.39 -3.48 3.70
N ILE A 23 9.48 -2.56 3.37
CA ILE A 23 9.85 -1.27 2.77
C ILE A 23 10.73 -0.49 3.75
N MET A 24 10.33 -0.43 5.02
CA MET A 24 11.10 0.23 6.08
C MET A 24 12.48 -0.42 6.26
N ASP A 25 12.56 -1.76 6.27
CA ASP A 25 13.84 -2.48 6.37
C ASP A 25 14.75 -2.24 5.16
N LYS A 26 14.16 -2.09 3.96
CA LYS A 26 14.91 -1.77 2.74
C LYS A 26 15.44 -0.32 2.76
N MET A 27 14.63 0.62 3.25
CA MET A 27 15.09 2.01 3.45
C MET A 27 16.27 2.07 4.41
N GLN A 28 16.17 1.41 5.57
CA GLN A 28 17.25 1.42 6.57
C GLN A 28 18.56 0.79 6.06
N LYS A 29 18.48 -0.22 5.18
CA LYS A 29 19.66 -0.80 4.56
C LYS A 29 20.33 0.14 3.56
N ASN A 30 19.51 0.86 2.79
CA ASN A 30 20.01 1.85 1.84
C ASN A 30 20.68 3.04 2.53
N ASP A 31 20.22 3.43 3.74
CA ASP A 31 20.85 4.47 4.55
C ASP A 31 22.23 4.08 5.12
N GLN A 32 22.52 2.77 5.22
CA GLN A 32 23.82 2.26 5.70
C GLN A 32 24.84 2.07 4.57
N ASP A 33 24.38 2.04 3.33
CA ASP A 33 25.25 1.99 2.16
C ASP A 33 25.53 3.44 1.75
N ASP A 34 26.78 3.93 1.92
CA ASP A 34 27.23 5.32 1.67
C ASP A 34 26.90 5.86 0.26
N THR A 35 26.29 5.04 -0.59
CA THR A 35 25.80 5.40 -1.92
C THR A 35 24.45 6.12 -1.92
N PHE A 36 23.66 5.98 -0.86
CA PHE A 36 22.46 6.78 -0.59
C PHE A 36 22.74 7.74 0.56
N ILE A 37 23.52 8.77 0.28
CA ILE A 37 23.57 9.95 1.11
C ILE A 37 22.12 10.36 1.35
N THR A 38 21.70 10.47 2.62
CA THR A 38 20.53 11.24 3.03
C THR A 38 20.72 12.66 2.46
N ASN A 39 20.37 12.79 1.20
CA ASN A 39 20.34 14.08 0.55
C ASN A 39 19.32 14.89 1.33
N LYS A 40 19.73 16.03 1.86
CA LYS A 40 18.83 17.07 2.43
C LYS A 40 17.68 17.45 1.48
N ASN A 41 17.53 16.72 0.42
CA ASN A 41 16.64 16.92 -0.72
C ASN A 41 15.74 15.72 -1.03
N SER A 42 15.68 14.66 -0.23
CA SER A 42 14.74 13.53 -0.42
C SER A 42 13.38 13.81 0.20
N ASN A 43 12.33 13.23 -0.37
CA ASN A 43 10.99 13.28 0.19
C ASN A 43 10.93 12.53 1.53
N GLU A 44 10.03 12.95 2.40
CA GLU A 44 9.81 12.32 3.71
C GLU A 44 8.72 11.27 3.62
N PHE A 45 8.96 10.10 4.21
CA PHE A 45 7.99 8.99 4.26
C PHE A 45 7.48 8.75 5.66
N VAL A 46 6.16 8.59 5.79
CA VAL A 46 5.49 8.13 7.00
C VAL A 46 4.69 6.87 6.69
N PHE A 47 4.81 5.85 7.53
CA PHE A 47 4.22 4.54 7.28
C PHE A 47 3.09 4.25 8.26
N TYR A 48 1.97 3.77 7.71
CA TYR A 48 0.78 3.38 8.45
C TYR A 48 0.31 1.99 8.04
N ALA A 49 -0.40 1.31 8.95
CA ALA A 49 -1.09 0.06 8.64
C ALA A 49 -2.57 0.16 8.99
N ILE A 50 -3.42 -0.35 8.11
CA ILE A 50 -4.87 -0.36 8.28
C ILE A 50 -5.38 -1.78 8.06
N ASP A 51 -6.01 -2.38 9.06
CA ASP A 51 -6.59 -3.71 8.97
C ASP A 51 -7.82 -3.85 9.87
N THR A 52 -8.58 -4.93 9.68
CA THR A 52 -9.65 -5.35 10.58
C THR A 52 -9.16 -6.33 11.65
N GLY A 53 -7.99 -6.94 11.46
CA GLY A 53 -7.37 -7.89 12.38
C GLY A 53 -6.32 -7.24 13.29
N SER A 54 -6.54 -7.26 14.61
CA SER A 54 -5.62 -6.68 15.59
C SER A 54 -4.23 -7.33 15.60
N GLN A 55 -4.14 -8.64 15.37
CA GLN A 55 -2.86 -9.37 15.34
C GLN A 55 -1.92 -8.88 14.23
N THR A 56 -2.48 -8.54 13.08
CA THR A 56 -1.71 -8.00 11.95
C THR A 56 -1.06 -6.69 12.32
N LEU A 57 -1.81 -5.80 12.95
CA LEU A 57 -1.33 -4.47 13.34
C LEU A 57 -0.30 -4.55 14.48
N THR A 58 -0.48 -5.46 15.43
CA THR A 58 0.48 -5.67 16.55
C THR A 58 1.86 -6.10 16.06
N ASN A 59 1.94 -6.83 14.94
CA ASN A 59 3.19 -7.29 14.35
C ASN A 59 3.81 -6.28 13.36
N SER A 60 3.17 -5.13 13.16
CA SER A 60 3.67 -4.09 12.28
C SER A 60 4.66 -3.17 13.01
N LYS A 61 5.73 -2.78 12.31
CA LYS A 61 6.75 -1.82 12.81
C LYS A 61 6.35 -0.37 12.60
N VAL A 62 5.20 -0.11 11.98
CA VAL A 62 4.75 1.25 11.66
C VAL A 62 4.55 2.09 12.91
N GLN A 63 4.68 3.40 12.77
CA GLN A 63 4.55 4.36 13.87
C GLN A 63 3.12 4.45 14.38
N ASP A 64 2.13 4.29 13.48
CA ASP A 64 0.71 4.35 13.81
C ASP A 64 -0.11 3.38 12.95
N SER A 65 -1.20 2.87 13.50
CA SER A 65 -2.05 1.91 12.84
C SER A 65 -3.53 2.14 13.14
N LEU A 66 -4.38 1.83 12.16
CA LEU A 66 -5.82 1.97 12.28
C LEU A 66 -6.48 0.60 12.25
N LEU A 67 -7.04 0.20 13.40
CA LEU A 67 -7.91 -0.96 13.50
C LEU A 67 -9.34 -0.56 13.15
N LEU A 68 -9.88 -1.18 12.12
CA LEU A 68 -11.28 -1.04 11.73
C LEU A 68 -12.09 -2.22 12.24
N SER A 69 -13.37 -2.00 12.51
CA SER A 69 -14.30 -3.07 12.91
C SER A 69 -14.41 -4.13 11.80
N ASP A 70 -14.58 -5.41 12.20
CA ASP A 70 -14.82 -6.53 11.27
C ASP A 70 -16.12 -6.39 10.47
N ALA A 71 -17.05 -5.56 10.93
CA ALA A 71 -18.26 -5.22 10.21
C ALA A 71 -17.95 -4.23 9.06
N LEU A 72 -17.26 -4.71 8.02
CA LEU A 72 -17.06 -3.98 6.77
C LEU A 72 -18.33 -4.02 5.92
N ASP A 73 -19.41 -3.43 6.42
CA ASP A 73 -20.55 -3.12 5.58
C ASP A 73 -20.34 -1.80 4.83
N GLN A 74 -21.15 -1.59 3.79
CA GLN A 74 -21.03 -0.37 2.98
C GLN A 74 -21.30 0.89 3.80
N GLU A 75 -22.08 0.77 4.86
CA GLU A 75 -22.46 1.88 5.73
C GLU A 75 -21.27 2.29 6.62
N SER A 76 -20.54 1.33 7.20
CA SER A 76 -19.32 1.60 7.99
C SER A 76 -18.17 2.18 7.15
N LEU A 77 -18.06 1.79 5.88
CA LEU A 77 -17.04 2.31 4.96
C LEU A 77 -17.40 3.69 4.40
N ALA A 78 -18.70 4.02 4.37
CA ALA A 78 -19.21 5.34 4.04
C ALA A 78 -19.22 6.28 5.26
N ASP A 79 -18.83 5.79 6.45
CA ASP A 79 -18.92 6.53 7.69
C ASP A 79 -17.94 7.73 7.68
N GLN A 80 -18.46 8.89 8.04
CA GLN A 80 -17.70 10.11 8.27
C GLN A 80 -16.52 9.90 9.24
N LYS A 81 -16.61 8.92 10.15
CA LYS A 81 -15.54 8.57 11.07
C LYS A 81 -14.29 8.01 10.39
N LEU A 82 -14.43 7.27 9.27
CA LEU A 82 -13.27 6.82 8.51
C LEU A 82 -12.56 8.01 7.86
N GLU A 83 -13.33 8.93 7.29
CA GLU A 83 -12.80 10.15 6.68
C GLU A 83 -12.08 11.03 7.71
N GLU A 84 -12.68 11.26 8.88
CA GLU A 84 -12.06 12.01 9.98
C GLU A 84 -10.74 11.39 10.45
N LYS A 85 -10.70 10.06 10.57
CA LYS A 85 -9.48 9.33 10.94
C LYS A 85 -8.39 9.45 9.87
N LEU A 86 -8.77 9.28 8.60
CA LEU A 86 -7.83 9.45 7.49
C LEU A 86 -7.30 10.89 7.43
N GLN A 87 -8.17 11.89 7.62
CA GLN A 87 -7.77 13.28 7.70
C GLN A 87 -6.75 13.53 8.84
N GLN A 88 -6.93 12.91 9.99
CA GLN A 88 -5.99 13.03 11.11
C GLN A 88 -4.66 12.31 10.83
N MET A 89 -4.69 11.17 10.14
CA MET A 89 -3.49 10.39 9.85
C MET A 89 -2.64 10.98 8.73
N VAL A 90 -3.29 11.41 7.64
CA VAL A 90 -2.59 11.76 6.39
C VAL A 90 -3.01 13.10 5.80
N GLY A 91 -3.72 13.93 6.58
CA GLY A 91 -4.28 15.21 6.08
C GLY A 91 -3.23 16.22 5.62
N ASP A 92 -2.02 16.13 6.15
CA ASP A 92 -0.89 17.00 5.79
C ASP A 92 0.00 16.41 4.69
N SER A 93 -0.37 15.23 4.12
CA SER A 93 0.42 14.55 3.10
C SER A 93 0.22 15.18 1.72
N ASP A 94 1.32 15.37 1.01
CA ASP A 94 1.31 15.79 -0.40
C ASP A 94 0.91 14.63 -1.33
N LEU A 95 1.19 13.39 -0.91
CA LEU A 95 0.85 12.17 -1.63
C LEU A 95 0.57 11.03 -0.66
N VAL A 96 -0.44 10.23 -0.96
CA VAL A 96 -0.68 8.95 -0.28
C VAL A 96 -0.43 7.80 -1.25
N ILE A 97 0.34 6.79 -0.80
CA ILE A 97 0.58 5.55 -1.54
C ILE A 97 -0.12 4.41 -0.80
N LEU A 98 -1.10 3.80 -1.45
CA LEU A 98 -1.78 2.61 -0.94
C LEU A 98 -1.05 1.34 -1.39
N VAL A 99 -0.80 0.43 -0.45
CA VAL A 99 -0.17 -0.87 -0.70
C VAL A 99 -1.10 -1.97 -0.21
N ALA A 100 -1.54 -2.87 -1.09
CA ALA A 100 -2.48 -3.92 -0.73
C ALA A 100 -2.32 -5.20 -1.56
N GLY A 101 -2.54 -6.35 -0.91
CA GLY A 101 -2.75 -7.63 -1.59
C GLY A 101 -4.23 -7.83 -1.85
N MET A 102 -4.63 -7.83 -3.12
CA MET A 102 -6.02 -8.02 -3.53
C MET A 102 -6.37 -9.52 -3.51
N GLY A 103 -7.66 -9.83 -3.37
CA GLY A 103 -8.16 -11.23 -3.31
C GLY A 103 -8.86 -11.53 -2.00
N GLY A 104 -8.28 -11.14 -0.87
CA GLY A 104 -8.96 -11.17 0.40
C GLY A 104 -10.12 -10.17 0.45
N LYS A 105 -11.22 -10.54 1.13
CA LYS A 105 -12.41 -9.67 1.26
C LYS A 105 -12.05 -8.30 1.81
N THR A 106 -11.23 -8.26 2.87
CA THR A 106 -10.83 -7.02 3.55
C THR A 106 -10.12 -6.06 2.59
N ALA A 107 -8.99 -6.46 2.03
CA ALA A 107 -8.19 -5.57 1.19
C ALA A 107 -8.94 -5.14 -0.09
N SER A 108 -9.64 -6.07 -0.76
CA SER A 108 -10.39 -5.78 -1.99
C SER A 108 -11.57 -4.82 -1.79
N THR A 109 -12.09 -4.72 -0.56
CA THR A 109 -13.19 -3.80 -0.22
C THR A 109 -12.65 -2.51 0.39
N LEU A 110 -11.71 -2.63 1.32
CA LEU A 110 -11.22 -1.50 2.12
C LEU A 110 -10.32 -0.55 1.31
N THR A 111 -9.44 -1.10 0.45
CA THR A 111 -8.52 -0.25 -0.33
C THR A 111 -9.25 0.76 -1.23
N PRO A 112 -10.27 0.35 -2.03
CA PRO A 112 -11.06 1.32 -2.78
C PRO A 112 -11.84 2.30 -1.89
N ALA A 113 -12.35 1.86 -0.73
CA ALA A 113 -13.07 2.74 0.19
C ALA A 113 -12.16 3.83 0.77
N ILE A 114 -10.93 3.47 1.17
CA ILE A 114 -9.92 4.43 1.62
C ILE A 114 -9.60 5.41 0.48
N ALA A 115 -9.35 4.91 -0.73
CA ALA A 115 -9.07 5.78 -1.88
C ALA A 115 -10.21 6.77 -2.19
N ASP A 116 -11.47 6.33 -2.02
CA ASP A 116 -12.63 7.18 -2.20
C ASP A 116 -12.69 8.31 -1.16
N ARG A 117 -12.39 8.00 0.12
CA ARG A 117 -12.32 9.02 1.17
C ARG A 117 -11.15 9.97 0.99
N LEU A 118 -9.96 9.48 0.61
CA LEU A 118 -8.80 10.33 0.30
C LEU A 118 -9.09 11.29 -0.86
N LYS A 119 -9.81 10.80 -1.88
CA LYS A 119 -10.27 11.63 -2.99
C LYS A 119 -11.27 12.71 -2.53
N ALA A 120 -12.18 12.38 -1.61
CA ALA A 120 -13.15 13.34 -1.07
C ALA A 120 -12.48 14.49 -0.31
N ILE A 121 -11.36 14.22 0.36
CA ILE A 121 -10.54 15.23 1.05
C ILE A 121 -9.41 15.82 0.19
N ASN A 122 -9.45 15.56 -1.13
CA ASN A 122 -8.52 16.08 -2.13
C ASN A 122 -7.03 15.74 -1.91
N ILE A 123 -6.73 14.59 -1.34
CA ILE A 123 -5.34 14.12 -1.22
C ILE A 123 -4.98 13.28 -2.45
N PRO A 124 -3.94 13.65 -3.22
CA PRO A 124 -3.44 12.84 -4.33
C PRO A 124 -3.10 11.43 -3.87
N THR A 125 -3.61 10.43 -4.57
CA THR A 125 -3.44 9.03 -4.16
C THR A 125 -2.95 8.18 -5.31
N THR A 126 -1.91 7.40 -5.04
CA THR A 126 -1.35 6.37 -5.92
C THR A 126 -1.52 5.01 -5.24
N ALA A 127 -1.62 3.93 -6.01
CA ALA A 127 -1.71 2.61 -5.43
C ALA A 127 -0.80 1.59 -6.14
N VAL A 128 -0.18 0.71 -5.36
CA VAL A 128 0.43 -0.53 -5.84
C VAL A 128 -0.28 -1.70 -5.19
N VAL A 129 -0.84 -2.55 -6.01
CA VAL A 129 -1.59 -3.73 -5.55
C VAL A 129 -1.10 -4.97 -6.29
N PHE A 130 -1.18 -6.12 -5.65
CA PHE A 130 -0.90 -7.36 -6.33
C PHE A 130 -2.13 -8.27 -6.35
N LYS A 131 -2.27 -9.03 -7.43
CA LYS A 131 -3.34 -10.02 -7.59
C LYS A 131 -3.03 -11.29 -6.81
N PRO A 132 -4.05 -12.05 -6.40
CA PRO A 132 -3.84 -13.34 -5.76
C PRO A 132 -3.13 -14.31 -6.69
N PHE A 133 -2.48 -15.31 -6.11
CA PHE A 133 -1.94 -16.42 -6.88
C PHE A 133 -3.05 -17.33 -7.40
N GLY A 134 -2.86 -17.96 -8.55
CA GLY A 134 -3.86 -18.84 -9.16
C GLY A 134 -4.32 -19.99 -8.24
N PHE A 135 -3.49 -20.43 -7.29
CA PHE A 135 -3.87 -21.45 -6.31
C PHE A 135 -4.79 -20.94 -5.18
N GLU A 136 -4.96 -19.62 -5.03
CA GLU A 136 -5.88 -19.03 -4.04
C GLU A 136 -7.35 -19.12 -4.45
N GLY A 137 -7.63 -19.52 -5.69
CA GLY A 137 -8.93 -19.86 -6.23
C GLY A 137 -9.71 -18.69 -6.84
N GLU A 138 -10.71 -19.06 -7.65
CA GLU A 138 -11.52 -18.12 -8.45
C GLU A 138 -12.18 -17.00 -7.64
N LYS A 139 -12.60 -17.29 -6.40
CA LYS A 139 -13.25 -16.29 -5.53
C LYS A 139 -12.29 -15.16 -5.17
N SER A 140 -11.02 -15.49 -4.91
CA SER A 140 -9.98 -14.50 -4.64
C SER A 140 -9.70 -13.65 -5.88
N GLU A 141 -9.64 -14.28 -7.04
CA GLU A 141 -9.45 -13.58 -8.32
C GLU A 141 -10.60 -12.61 -8.62
N GLN A 142 -11.86 -13.06 -8.48
CA GLN A 142 -13.03 -12.20 -8.66
C GLN A 142 -13.06 -11.01 -7.69
N ASN A 143 -12.73 -11.24 -6.42
CA ASN A 143 -12.64 -10.16 -5.42
C ASN A 143 -11.56 -9.13 -5.83
N ALA A 144 -10.40 -9.61 -6.29
CA ALA A 144 -9.31 -8.76 -6.74
C ALA A 144 -9.73 -7.91 -7.94
N GLU A 145 -10.34 -8.50 -8.96
CA GLU A 145 -10.80 -7.80 -10.16
C GLU A 145 -11.81 -6.69 -9.84
N ILE A 146 -12.80 -7.00 -8.98
CA ILE A 146 -13.79 -6.02 -8.54
C ILE A 146 -13.12 -4.87 -7.80
N GLY A 147 -12.22 -5.18 -6.86
CA GLY A 147 -11.51 -4.18 -6.06
C GLY A 147 -10.60 -3.30 -6.93
N ILE A 148 -9.81 -3.90 -7.82
CA ILE A 148 -8.91 -3.21 -8.76
C ILE A 148 -9.69 -2.30 -9.71
N SER A 149 -10.81 -2.79 -10.26
CA SER A 149 -11.66 -2.00 -11.17
C SER A 149 -12.27 -0.75 -10.49
N LYS A 150 -12.60 -0.84 -9.20
CA LYS A 150 -13.05 0.31 -8.42
C LYS A 150 -11.90 1.26 -8.15
N LEU A 151 -10.77 0.73 -7.67
CA LEU A 151 -9.58 1.50 -7.30
C LEU A 151 -9.03 2.32 -8.46
N ALA A 152 -9.02 1.77 -9.67
CA ALA A 152 -8.54 2.43 -10.89
C ALA A 152 -9.27 3.75 -11.23
N LYS A 153 -10.49 3.96 -10.72
CA LYS A 153 -11.27 5.19 -10.92
C LYS A 153 -11.02 6.25 -9.86
N LEU A 154 -10.30 5.88 -8.81
CA LEU A 154 -10.15 6.68 -7.59
C LEU A 154 -8.75 7.21 -7.40
N VAL A 155 -7.74 6.53 -7.94
CA VAL A 155 -6.33 6.89 -7.78
C VAL A 155 -5.75 7.52 -9.04
N THR A 156 -4.72 8.34 -8.86
CA THR A 156 -4.01 9.00 -9.97
C THR A 156 -3.18 7.99 -10.76
N THR A 157 -2.51 7.10 -10.07
CA THR A 157 -1.70 6.02 -10.68
C THR A 157 -2.01 4.71 -9.98
N LEU A 158 -2.24 3.65 -10.76
CA LEU A 158 -2.44 2.31 -10.27
C LEU A 158 -1.42 1.36 -10.89
N LYS A 159 -0.55 0.80 -10.07
CA LYS A 159 0.33 -0.31 -10.47
C LYS A 159 -0.27 -1.62 -9.97
N VAL A 160 -0.57 -2.51 -10.90
CA VAL A 160 -1.03 -3.87 -10.60
C VAL A 160 0.12 -4.83 -10.88
N LEU A 161 0.53 -5.59 -9.87
CA LEU A 161 1.50 -6.66 -10.00
C LEU A 161 0.75 -7.98 -10.19
N GLU A 162 1.03 -8.65 -11.28
CA GLU A 162 0.41 -9.94 -11.59
C GLU A 162 1.35 -11.08 -11.19
N ASN A 163 0.88 -11.94 -10.30
CA ASN A 163 1.68 -13.07 -9.83
C ASN A 163 2.04 -14.07 -10.93
N ASN A 164 1.25 -14.14 -11.99
CA ASN A 164 1.53 -15.01 -13.14
C ASN A 164 2.80 -14.61 -13.89
N ASP A 165 3.15 -13.33 -13.94
CA ASP A 165 4.39 -12.86 -14.55
C ASP A 165 5.61 -13.24 -13.70
N VAL A 166 5.45 -13.25 -12.39
CA VAL A 166 6.49 -13.67 -11.45
C VAL A 166 6.66 -15.19 -11.49
N THR A 167 5.55 -15.95 -11.50
CA THR A 167 5.60 -17.43 -11.57
C THR A 167 6.08 -17.95 -12.92
N ALA A 168 5.76 -17.28 -14.02
CA ALA A 168 6.25 -17.67 -15.36
C ALA A 168 7.79 -17.52 -15.49
N LYS A 169 8.38 -16.54 -14.81
CA LYS A 169 9.82 -16.36 -14.70
C LYS A 169 10.48 -17.32 -13.70
N ALA A 170 9.68 -17.96 -12.85
CA ALA A 170 10.11 -18.67 -11.66
C ALA A 170 10.04 -20.20 -11.76
N GLN A 171 10.27 -20.80 -12.95
CA GLN A 171 10.13 -22.25 -13.20
C GLN A 171 10.85 -23.18 -12.21
N ASN A 172 11.70 -22.64 -11.30
CA ASN A 172 12.41 -23.40 -10.26
C ASN A 172 12.52 -22.65 -8.92
N GLN A 173 11.62 -21.72 -8.62
CA GLN A 173 11.68 -20.95 -7.37
C GLN A 173 10.66 -21.48 -6.33
N SER A 174 11.02 -21.38 -5.05
CA SER A 174 10.10 -21.66 -3.96
C SER A 174 9.06 -20.52 -3.82
N GLU A 175 7.91 -20.81 -3.21
CA GLU A 175 6.91 -19.78 -2.90
C GLU A 175 7.51 -18.59 -2.14
N GLN A 176 8.44 -18.84 -1.20
CA GLN A 176 9.13 -17.79 -0.45
C GLN A 176 9.96 -16.86 -1.36
N GLN A 177 10.59 -17.40 -2.39
CA GLN A 177 11.37 -16.61 -3.34
C GLN A 177 10.46 -15.75 -4.22
N ILE A 178 9.29 -16.29 -4.60
CA ILE A 178 8.28 -15.56 -5.38
C ILE A 178 7.72 -14.40 -4.57
N PHE A 179 7.34 -14.63 -3.31
CA PHE A 179 6.89 -13.56 -2.42
C PHE A 179 7.96 -12.49 -2.23
N ALA A 180 9.21 -12.88 -1.99
CA ALA A 180 10.31 -11.93 -1.83
C ALA A 180 10.54 -11.06 -3.07
N GLN A 181 10.28 -11.58 -4.27
CA GLN A 181 10.37 -10.81 -5.51
C GLN A 181 9.24 -9.78 -5.61
N VAL A 182 7.98 -10.19 -5.35
CA VAL A 182 6.83 -9.28 -5.31
C VAL A 182 7.07 -8.17 -4.28
N ASP A 183 7.54 -8.54 -3.12
CA ASP A 183 7.87 -7.62 -2.03
C ASP A 183 8.94 -6.60 -2.45
N SER A 184 9.97 -7.07 -3.18
CA SER A 184 10.99 -6.17 -3.72
C SER A 184 10.41 -5.20 -4.74
N GLU A 185 9.56 -5.66 -5.66
CA GLU A 185 8.92 -4.81 -6.67
C GLU A 185 7.98 -3.76 -6.05
N VAL A 186 7.25 -4.13 -4.99
CA VAL A 186 6.43 -3.18 -4.22
C VAL A 186 7.31 -2.12 -3.56
N ALA A 187 8.39 -2.55 -2.89
CA ALA A 187 9.31 -1.64 -2.24
C ALA A 187 9.99 -0.70 -3.26
N ASP A 188 10.45 -1.23 -4.39
CA ASP A 188 11.07 -0.41 -5.45
C ASP A 188 10.09 0.62 -6.02
N PHE A 189 8.82 0.24 -6.19
CA PHE A 189 7.80 1.19 -6.63
C PHE A 189 7.60 2.31 -5.61
N VAL A 190 7.44 1.99 -4.33
CA VAL A 190 7.28 3.01 -3.28
C VAL A 190 8.53 3.90 -3.19
N LEU A 191 9.72 3.30 -3.19
CA LEU A 191 10.98 4.04 -3.10
C LEU A 191 11.30 4.88 -4.33
N SER A 192 10.69 4.58 -5.48
CA SER A 192 10.83 5.44 -6.68
C SER A 192 10.32 6.87 -6.48
N PHE A 193 9.46 7.06 -5.47
CA PHE A 193 8.97 8.39 -5.08
C PHE A 193 9.93 9.14 -4.13
N SER A 194 11.05 8.54 -3.71
CA SER A 194 12.04 9.20 -2.85
C SER A 194 12.79 10.33 -3.57
N GLU A 195 12.90 10.27 -4.89
CA GLU A 195 13.58 11.29 -5.67
C GLU A 195 12.64 12.48 -5.97
N LYS A 196 13.18 13.71 -5.87
CA LYS A 196 12.45 14.98 -6.03
C LYS A 196 11.86 15.25 -7.41
N HIS A 197 12.01 14.35 -8.38
CA HIS A 197 11.57 14.57 -9.75
C HIS A 197 10.16 14.07 -10.05
N PHE A 198 9.40 13.64 -9.04
CA PHE A 198 8.02 13.25 -9.25
C PHE A 198 7.15 14.52 -9.36
N VAL A 199 6.86 14.92 -10.58
CA VAL A 199 5.82 15.91 -10.89
C VAL A 199 4.52 15.12 -11.05
N ALA A 200 3.57 15.31 -10.12
CA ALA A 200 2.24 14.72 -10.18
C ALA A 200 1.45 15.29 -11.39
#